data_5b8a2f5034a1687f10f48c7523630f23
#
_entry.id   5b8a2f5034a1687f10f48c7523630f23
#
_cell.length_a   1.000
_cell.length_b   1.000
_cell.length_c   1.000
_cell.angle_alpha   90.00
_cell.angle_beta   90.00
_cell.angle_gamma   90.00
#
_symmetry.space_group_name_H-M   'P 1'
#
loop_
_entity.id
_entity.type
_entity.pdbx_description
1 polymer ?
#
loop_
_entity_poly.entity_id
_entity_poly.type
_entity_poly.pdbx_seq_one_letter_code
_entity_poly.pdbx_strand_id
1 'polypeptide(L)'
;MKALRQILVIACITALAAFGVAACGKKNEGGGGGGGGGGEINIALTSFPDYVDPQLSYTVEGWEVLWNVYTPLLTYKHAKGKEGTQVVPALAEKMPDISPDGKTYKLKLRPSMKYSDGTPIKASDFAYGIQRLFKTDSGGSVFFNKIVGAQDYADKKAETISGIKTDDNTGDITITLMEPNGTFENVLGLMFAAPVPPSTPLDNDATNNPPPASGPFMISKVNAPRTLTMERNPNFKTVKDAGAGEVPDANVDQIIVNENKNNSAQVTDVEQNKVDFMLDPPVADRLAEVKAKFSDRFRLEDSINTYYFFMNTQQAPFNDIKVRQAINYAVDPEALNRIFGGRMHPTQQILPPGMPGYQEFKLYPGPDMNKAKQLIAEANPADRDITVWTDDEPDRKRLGEYYHDLLTQLGFNAALKVIAGDVYWTTVGNQSTPDVDTGFADWFQDFPHPDDFFRPLLNGASILPTNGNNLSRVNIAANDAKMNDLRTKLIGDGGVEQGYAELDKAYMEQAVWAPYGNEQYSTFLSERMDFDKSYHDLLFNQDYTSFAIK
;
A
#
# COMPACT_ATOMS: atom_id res chain seq x y z
N MET A 1 13.08 56.56 -12.45
CA MET A 1 12.32 57.79 -12.15
C MET A 1 11.09 57.35 -11.41
N LYS A 2 11.09 57.53 -10.10
CA LYS A 2 10.23 58.45 -9.34
C LYS A 2 8.76 58.23 -9.61
N ALA A 3 7.88 58.02 -8.70
CA ALA A 3 7.71 58.17 -7.26
C ALA A 3 6.24 57.93 -6.95
N LEU A 4 5.91 57.23 -5.89
CA LEU A 4 5.32 57.81 -4.64
C LEU A 4 3.89 58.35 -4.72
N ARG A 5 3.00 57.82 -3.90
CA ARG A 5 2.21 58.41 -2.79
C ARG A 5 0.88 57.68 -2.65
N GLN A 6 0.58 57.17 -1.54
CA GLN A 6 0.24 57.51 -0.13
C GLN A 6 -1.28 57.49 0.10
N ILE A 7 -1.70 56.61 1.00
CA ILE A 7 -2.54 56.76 2.20
C ILE A 7 -3.85 57.53 2.06
N LEU A 8 -4.96 56.87 2.40
CA LEU A 8 -6.00 57.47 3.27
C LEU A 8 -6.74 56.38 4.07
N VAL A 9 -6.58 56.49 5.39
CA VAL A 9 -7.38 55.85 6.46
C VAL A 9 -8.55 56.78 6.74
N ILE A 10 -9.79 56.27 6.79
CA ILE A 10 -10.87 56.87 7.60
C ILE A 10 -11.76 55.74 8.13
N ALA A 11 -11.90 55.73 9.44
CA ALA A 11 -12.82 54.93 10.25
C ALA A 11 -14.17 55.67 10.38
N CYS A 12 -15.25 54.89 10.49
CA CYS A 12 -16.54 55.25 11.18
C CYS A 12 -17.31 53.96 11.41
N ILE A 13 -17.39 53.37 12.55
CA ILE A 13 -18.18 53.50 13.80
C ILE A 13 -19.69 53.38 13.56
N THR A 14 -20.22 52.25 14.07
CA THR A 14 -21.51 51.89 14.67
C THR A 14 -22.84 52.18 13.99
N ALA A 15 -23.66 51.09 13.88
CA ALA A 15 -25.05 51.07 14.41
C ALA A 15 -25.52 49.61 14.59
N LEU A 16 -25.86 49.24 15.82
CA LEU A 16 -26.68 48.08 16.22
C LEU A 16 -28.10 48.23 15.69
N ALA A 17 -28.65 47.18 15.10
CA ALA A 17 -30.08 46.94 15.11
C ALA A 17 -30.36 45.45 15.27
N ALA A 18 -30.88 45.09 16.42
CA ALA A 18 -31.42 43.78 16.74
C ALA A 18 -32.76 43.57 16.00
N PHE A 19 -32.87 42.48 15.24
CA PHE A 19 -34.15 41.88 14.90
C PHE A 19 -34.10 40.40 15.21
N GLY A 20 -34.82 40.04 16.25
CA GLY A 20 -35.17 38.66 16.52
C GLY A 20 -36.24 38.19 15.54
N VAL A 21 -36.06 37.04 14.97
CA VAL A 21 -37.11 36.29 14.31
C VAL A 21 -37.06 34.84 14.79
N ALA A 22 -38.22 34.44 15.28
CA ALA A 22 -38.52 33.13 15.81
C ALA A 22 -38.30 32.02 14.77
N ALA A 23 -37.56 30.97 15.16
CA ALA A 23 -37.48 29.72 14.43
C ALA A 23 -38.76 28.91 14.69
N CYS A 24 -39.58 28.71 13.67
CA CYS A 24 -40.57 27.64 13.65
C CYS A 24 -39.90 26.38 13.11
N GLY A 25 -39.63 25.43 13.98
CA GLY A 25 -39.24 24.07 13.61
C GLY A 25 -40.37 23.36 12.85
N LYS A 26 -40.05 22.79 11.72
CA LYS A 26 -40.82 21.69 11.14
C LYS A 26 -40.04 20.42 11.36
N LYS A 27 -40.48 19.62 12.34
CA LYS A 27 -40.17 18.18 12.35
C LYS A 27 -40.83 17.55 11.11
N ASN A 28 -40.07 16.98 10.26
CA ASN A 28 -40.54 15.93 9.37
C ASN A 28 -40.26 14.60 10.05
N GLU A 29 -41.29 14.02 10.65
CA GLU A 29 -41.33 12.57 10.93
C GLU A 29 -41.78 11.86 9.65
N GLY A 30 -40.99 10.90 9.20
CA GLY A 30 -41.40 10.08 8.08
C GLY A 30 -40.41 8.94 7.78
N GLY A 31 -40.71 7.76 8.34
CA GLY A 31 -40.39 6.50 7.70
C GLY A 31 -39.14 5.77 8.19
N GLY A 32 -39.34 4.81 9.09
CA GLY A 32 -38.31 3.90 9.58
C GLY A 32 -37.77 2.95 8.53
N GLY A 33 -36.53 2.54 8.74
CA GLY A 33 -35.82 1.47 8.06
C GLY A 33 -34.39 1.38 8.58
N GLY A 34 -34.14 0.43 9.47
CA GLY A 34 -32.84 -0.22 9.71
C GLY A 34 -31.61 0.61 10.04
N GLY A 35 -31.22 0.57 11.28
CA GLY A 35 -29.99 0.93 11.94
C GLY A 35 -28.75 1.20 11.08
N GLY A 36 -28.18 2.35 11.26
CA GLY A 36 -26.85 2.72 10.79
C GLY A 36 -26.70 4.22 10.98
N GLY A 37 -25.84 4.64 11.92
CA GLY A 37 -25.56 6.04 12.16
C GLY A 37 -25.00 6.68 10.90
N GLY A 38 -25.74 7.58 10.27
CA GLY A 38 -25.22 8.50 9.26
C GLY A 38 -24.30 9.53 9.92
N GLY A 39 -23.77 10.47 9.13
CA GLY A 39 -22.98 11.60 9.62
C GLY A 39 -21.65 11.74 8.86
N GLU A 40 -20.93 12.79 9.23
CA GLU A 40 -19.67 13.18 8.62
C GLU A 40 -18.51 12.83 9.53
N ILE A 41 -17.43 12.27 8.96
CA ILE A 41 -16.15 12.04 9.65
C ILE A 41 -15.02 12.75 8.93
N ASN A 42 -14.00 13.13 9.72
CA ASN A 42 -12.79 13.79 9.22
C ASN A 42 -11.58 12.87 9.40
N ILE A 43 -10.83 12.62 8.32
CA ILE A 43 -9.62 11.82 8.31
C ILE A 43 -8.42 12.71 7.99
N ALA A 44 -7.30 12.49 8.69
CA ALA A 44 -6.04 13.16 8.40
C ALA A 44 -5.04 12.17 7.80
N LEU A 45 -4.35 12.60 6.74
CA LEU A 45 -3.23 11.93 6.09
C LEU A 45 -1.99 12.82 6.16
N THR A 46 -0.81 12.25 6.30
CA THR A 46 0.45 13.02 6.23
C THR A 46 0.76 13.45 4.81
N SER A 47 0.39 12.63 3.83
CA SER A 47 0.52 12.93 2.41
C SER A 47 -0.84 12.79 1.71
N PHE A 48 -1.12 13.65 0.73
CA PHE A 48 -2.31 13.49 -0.12
C PHE A 48 -2.08 12.34 -1.10
N PRO A 49 -3.14 11.58 -1.51
CA PRO A 49 -3.02 10.58 -2.58
C PRO A 49 -2.28 11.11 -3.80
N ASP A 50 -1.36 10.32 -4.35
CA ASP A 50 -0.61 10.65 -5.57
C ASP A 50 -1.57 10.93 -6.74
N TYR A 51 -2.55 10.05 -6.92
CA TYR A 51 -3.65 10.19 -7.86
C TYR A 51 -4.97 9.81 -7.19
N VAL A 52 -6.08 10.36 -7.71
CA VAL A 52 -7.44 9.96 -7.34
C VAL A 52 -8.07 9.23 -8.55
N ASP A 53 -7.33 8.30 -9.08
CA ASP A 53 -7.61 7.52 -10.29
C ASP A 53 -7.19 6.06 -10.03
N PRO A 54 -8.12 5.07 -10.14
CA PRO A 54 -7.82 3.69 -9.77
C PRO A 54 -6.76 3.02 -10.65
N GLN A 55 -6.55 3.50 -11.87
CA GLN A 55 -5.51 2.97 -12.74
C GLN A 55 -4.15 3.63 -12.54
N LEU A 56 -4.04 4.72 -11.80
CA LEU A 56 -2.80 5.47 -11.65
C LEU A 56 -2.23 5.46 -10.24
N SER A 57 -3.10 5.51 -9.22
CA SER A 57 -2.65 5.60 -7.83
C SER A 57 -1.83 4.39 -7.40
N TYR A 58 -0.65 4.65 -6.83
CA TYR A 58 0.27 3.61 -6.36
C TYR A 58 0.95 4.02 -5.05
N THR A 59 0.19 4.65 -4.15
CA THR A 59 0.61 4.97 -2.78
C THR A 59 -0.38 4.40 -1.78
N VAL A 60 0.07 4.20 -0.55
CA VAL A 60 -0.77 3.69 0.55
C VAL A 60 -1.99 4.59 0.74
N GLU A 61 -1.78 5.92 0.78
CA GLU A 61 -2.86 6.90 0.97
C GLU A 61 -3.89 6.87 -0.16
N GLY A 62 -3.43 6.66 -1.40
CA GLY A 62 -4.30 6.55 -2.56
C GLY A 62 -5.12 5.26 -2.53
N TRP A 63 -4.50 4.13 -2.26
CA TRP A 63 -5.18 2.83 -2.19
C TRP A 63 -6.16 2.76 -1.03
N GLU A 64 -5.82 3.33 0.12
CA GLU A 64 -6.71 3.44 1.28
C GLU A 64 -8.04 4.12 0.94
N VAL A 65 -7.98 5.22 0.19
CA VAL A 65 -9.16 5.93 -0.31
C VAL A 65 -9.89 5.14 -1.39
N LEU A 66 -9.14 4.69 -2.40
CA LEU A 66 -9.73 4.13 -3.63
C LEU A 66 -10.38 2.76 -3.42
N TRP A 67 -9.90 1.95 -2.46
CA TRP A 67 -10.52 0.67 -2.11
C TRP A 67 -11.96 0.82 -1.63
N ASN A 68 -12.29 1.95 -1.05
CA ASN A 68 -13.66 2.28 -0.63
C ASN A 68 -14.53 2.88 -1.75
N VAL A 69 -13.92 3.25 -2.88
CA VAL A 69 -14.58 3.94 -4.00
C VAL A 69 -14.78 3.03 -5.20
N TYR A 70 -13.80 2.18 -5.51
CA TYR A 70 -13.81 1.34 -6.69
C TYR A 70 -13.78 -0.14 -6.31
N THR A 71 -14.65 -0.91 -6.91
CA THR A 71 -14.73 -2.36 -6.71
C THR A 71 -14.25 -3.08 -7.97
N PRO A 72 -13.16 -3.90 -7.87
CA PRO A 72 -12.69 -4.73 -8.97
C PRO A 72 -13.60 -5.94 -9.26
N LEU A 73 -13.21 -6.81 -10.21
CA LEU A 73 -13.92 -8.07 -10.48
C LEU A 73 -13.83 -9.04 -9.29
N LEU A 74 -12.65 -9.18 -8.72
CA LEU A 74 -12.37 -9.83 -7.44
C LEU A 74 -12.00 -8.75 -6.43
N THR A 75 -12.05 -9.05 -5.15
CA THR A 75 -11.56 -8.17 -4.08
C THR A 75 -11.01 -9.03 -2.96
N TYR A 76 -10.44 -8.40 -1.95
CA TYR A 76 -10.10 -9.06 -0.71
C TYR A 76 -11.28 -9.00 0.25
N LYS A 77 -11.38 -9.99 1.13
CA LYS A 77 -12.47 -10.06 2.09
C LYS A 77 -12.35 -8.91 3.08
N HIS A 78 -13.43 -8.15 3.25
CA HIS A 78 -13.52 -7.09 4.26
C HIS A 78 -13.59 -7.72 5.66
N ALA A 79 -12.43 -8.08 6.23
CA ALA A 79 -12.34 -8.79 7.50
C ALA A 79 -11.00 -8.52 8.22
N LYS A 80 -10.99 -8.72 9.53
CA LYS A 80 -9.77 -8.56 10.35
C LYS A 80 -8.74 -9.64 10.08
N GLY A 81 -7.47 -9.24 10.10
CA GLY A 81 -6.33 -10.15 10.12
C GLY A 81 -6.27 -11.07 8.90
N LYS A 82 -5.87 -12.33 9.10
CA LYS A 82 -5.65 -13.29 7.99
C LYS A 82 -6.88 -13.53 7.11
N GLU A 83 -8.09 -13.35 7.61
CA GLU A 83 -9.28 -13.47 6.76
C GLU A 83 -9.32 -12.38 5.68
N GLY A 84 -8.82 -11.18 5.97
CA GLY A 84 -8.72 -10.07 5.01
C GLY A 84 -7.80 -10.34 3.83
N THR A 85 -6.93 -11.35 3.89
CA THR A 85 -6.03 -11.72 2.78
C THR A 85 -6.68 -12.66 1.75
N GLN A 86 -7.92 -13.10 1.98
CA GLN A 86 -8.62 -14.01 1.08
C GLN A 86 -9.21 -13.26 -0.11
N VAL A 87 -8.87 -13.69 -1.32
CA VAL A 87 -9.49 -13.20 -2.55
C VAL A 87 -10.90 -13.77 -2.68
N VAL A 88 -11.86 -12.90 -2.90
CA VAL A 88 -13.29 -13.24 -3.03
C VAL A 88 -13.91 -12.57 -4.26
N PRO A 89 -15.00 -13.12 -4.84
CA PRO A 89 -15.66 -12.47 -5.96
C PRO A 89 -16.40 -11.20 -5.52
N ALA A 90 -16.20 -10.10 -6.26
CA ALA A 90 -16.86 -8.82 -6.03
C ALA A 90 -17.82 -8.48 -7.18
N LEU A 91 -17.37 -7.76 -8.21
CA LEU A 91 -18.22 -7.53 -9.40
C LEU A 91 -18.39 -8.78 -10.27
N ALA A 92 -17.49 -9.77 -10.16
CA ALA A 92 -17.69 -11.08 -10.79
C ALA A 92 -18.69 -11.94 -9.99
N GLU A 93 -19.46 -12.79 -10.69
CA GLU A 93 -20.44 -13.69 -10.06
C GLU A 93 -19.77 -14.75 -9.16
N LYS A 94 -18.56 -15.20 -9.50
CA LYS A 94 -17.76 -16.22 -8.80
C LYS A 94 -16.29 -16.05 -9.09
N MET A 95 -15.44 -16.82 -8.41
CA MET A 95 -14.03 -16.96 -8.77
C MET A 95 -13.87 -17.43 -10.22
N PRO A 96 -12.76 -17.10 -10.91
CA PRO A 96 -12.57 -17.45 -12.31
C PRO A 96 -12.51 -18.96 -12.52
N ASP A 97 -13.08 -19.43 -13.65
CA ASP A 97 -12.78 -20.76 -14.16
C ASP A 97 -11.42 -20.70 -14.87
N ILE A 98 -10.41 -21.34 -14.27
CA ILE A 98 -9.03 -21.34 -14.80
C ILE A 98 -8.83 -22.58 -15.67
N SER A 99 -8.26 -22.39 -16.87
CA SER A 99 -7.94 -23.52 -17.75
C SER A 99 -6.84 -24.43 -17.15
N PRO A 100 -6.81 -25.73 -17.52
CA PRO A 100 -5.84 -26.68 -16.96
C PRO A 100 -4.36 -26.30 -17.17
N ASP A 101 -4.08 -25.47 -18.17
CA ASP A 101 -2.74 -24.94 -18.44
C ASP A 101 -2.42 -23.65 -17.65
N GLY A 102 -3.33 -23.20 -16.77
CA GLY A 102 -3.17 -22.02 -15.92
C GLY A 102 -3.15 -20.67 -16.65
N LYS A 103 -3.53 -20.63 -17.94
CA LYS A 103 -3.36 -19.43 -18.78
C LYS A 103 -4.64 -18.68 -19.08
N THR A 104 -5.80 -19.33 -19.05
CA THR A 104 -7.07 -18.70 -19.40
C THR A 104 -7.96 -18.60 -18.19
N TYR A 105 -8.40 -17.39 -17.89
CA TYR A 105 -9.30 -17.04 -16.79
C TYR A 105 -10.63 -16.61 -17.37
N LYS A 106 -11.71 -17.30 -16.99
CA LYS A 106 -13.08 -16.98 -17.42
C LYS A 106 -13.88 -16.49 -16.22
N LEU A 107 -14.39 -15.29 -16.32
CA LEU A 107 -15.23 -14.65 -15.33
C LEU A 107 -16.54 -14.22 -15.97
N LYS A 108 -17.50 -13.90 -15.13
CA LYS A 108 -18.78 -13.32 -15.55
C LYS A 108 -19.13 -12.16 -14.64
N LEU A 109 -19.37 -11.01 -15.23
CA LEU A 109 -19.81 -9.81 -14.54
C LEU A 109 -21.26 -10.00 -14.05
N ARG A 110 -21.55 -9.63 -12.81
CA ARG A 110 -22.92 -9.61 -12.28
C ARG A 110 -23.80 -8.66 -13.09
N PRO A 111 -25.06 -9.00 -13.33
CA PRO A 111 -25.95 -8.18 -14.15
C PRO A 111 -26.49 -6.96 -13.39
N SER A 112 -26.93 -5.96 -14.13
CA SER A 112 -27.74 -4.82 -13.66
C SER A 112 -27.07 -3.87 -12.66
N MET A 113 -25.75 -3.96 -12.48
CA MET A 113 -24.98 -3.03 -11.66
C MET A 113 -24.82 -1.68 -12.33
N LYS A 114 -24.69 -0.62 -11.52
CA LYS A 114 -24.52 0.75 -11.99
C LYS A 114 -23.40 1.47 -11.23
N TYR A 115 -22.70 2.32 -11.93
CA TYR A 115 -21.81 3.31 -11.35
C TYR A 115 -22.59 4.38 -10.58
N SER A 116 -21.88 5.20 -9.81
CA SER A 116 -22.44 6.28 -9.01
C SER A 116 -23.22 7.34 -9.83
N ASP A 117 -22.89 7.52 -11.10
CA ASP A 117 -23.58 8.41 -12.02
C ASP A 117 -24.83 7.77 -12.66
N GLY A 118 -25.12 6.52 -12.35
CA GLY A 118 -26.26 5.75 -12.88
C GLY A 118 -26.00 5.04 -14.20
N THR A 119 -24.82 5.16 -14.80
CA THR A 119 -24.45 4.41 -16.01
C THR A 119 -24.27 2.92 -15.67
N PRO A 120 -24.64 1.99 -16.58
CA PRO A 120 -24.44 0.55 -16.35
C PRO A 120 -22.96 0.18 -16.32
N ILE A 121 -22.58 -0.72 -15.40
CA ILE A 121 -21.25 -1.35 -15.39
C ILE A 121 -21.29 -2.49 -16.43
N LYS A 122 -20.34 -2.51 -17.36
CA LYS A 122 -20.26 -3.46 -18.47
C LYS A 122 -18.97 -4.29 -18.41
N ALA A 123 -18.99 -5.45 -19.04
CA ALA A 123 -17.81 -6.30 -19.18
C ALA A 123 -16.67 -5.58 -19.94
N SER A 124 -17.03 -4.79 -20.97
CA SER A 124 -16.07 -3.98 -21.72
C SER A 124 -15.38 -2.90 -20.92
N ASP A 125 -15.97 -2.43 -19.81
CA ASP A 125 -15.36 -1.41 -18.94
C ASP A 125 -14.10 -1.95 -18.21
N PHE A 126 -14.07 -3.25 -17.92
CA PHE A 126 -12.86 -3.90 -17.42
C PHE A 126 -11.73 -3.85 -18.45
N ALA A 127 -11.99 -4.24 -19.70
CA ALA A 127 -10.99 -4.17 -20.76
C ALA A 127 -10.49 -2.74 -20.97
N TYR A 128 -11.39 -1.77 -20.87
CA TYR A 128 -11.07 -0.35 -20.98
C TYR A 128 -10.16 0.10 -19.83
N GLY A 129 -10.45 -0.26 -18.59
CA GLY A 129 -9.61 0.03 -17.43
C GLY A 129 -8.19 -0.54 -17.57
N ILE A 130 -8.06 -1.80 -18.05
CA ILE A 130 -6.74 -2.39 -18.30
C ILE A 130 -6.00 -1.67 -19.44
N GLN A 131 -6.69 -1.24 -20.49
CA GLN A 131 -6.08 -0.46 -21.57
C GLN A 131 -5.55 0.89 -21.07
N ARG A 132 -6.26 1.53 -20.12
CA ARG A 132 -5.81 2.79 -19.51
C ARG A 132 -4.45 2.65 -18.82
N LEU A 133 -4.16 1.55 -18.14
CA LEU A 133 -2.86 1.31 -17.49
C LEU A 133 -1.68 1.51 -18.46
N PHE A 134 -1.83 1.05 -19.70
CA PHE A 134 -0.78 1.15 -20.72
C PHE A 134 -0.77 2.50 -21.44
N LYS A 135 -1.90 3.19 -21.49
CA LYS A 135 -1.99 4.51 -22.17
C LYS A 135 -1.56 5.67 -21.27
N THR A 136 -1.68 5.48 -19.96
CA THR A 136 -1.28 6.47 -18.96
C THR A 136 0.11 6.19 -18.38
N ASP A 137 0.85 5.21 -18.92
CA ASP A 137 2.15 4.76 -18.40
C ASP A 137 2.12 4.44 -16.89
N SER A 138 1.00 3.83 -16.43
CA SER A 138 0.79 3.49 -15.04
C SER A 138 1.82 2.48 -14.51
N GLY A 139 2.30 2.67 -13.28
CA GLY A 139 3.08 1.69 -12.55
C GLY A 139 2.37 0.33 -12.42
N GLY A 140 1.03 0.33 -12.36
CA GLY A 140 0.21 -0.89 -12.31
C GLY A 140 0.24 -1.74 -13.58
N SER A 141 0.73 -1.21 -14.70
CA SER A 141 0.82 -1.95 -15.97
C SER A 141 1.71 -3.21 -15.87
N VAL A 142 2.66 -3.24 -14.95
CA VAL A 142 3.56 -4.39 -14.73
C VAL A 142 2.82 -5.67 -14.33
N PHE A 143 1.69 -5.54 -13.63
CA PHE A 143 0.88 -6.69 -13.20
C PHE A 143 0.09 -7.33 -14.35
N PHE A 144 -0.14 -6.58 -15.44
CA PHE A 144 -0.96 -6.99 -16.58
C PHE A 144 -0.16 -7.20 -17.86
N ASN A 145 1.15 -6.99 -17.86
CA ASN A 145 2.03 -7.08 -19.03
C ASN A 145 2.14 -8.51 -19.62
N LYS A 146 1.71 -9.53 -18.87
CA LYS A 146 1.68 -10.93 -19.33
C LYS A 146 0.35 -11.34 -19.97
N ILE A 147 -0.60 -10.44 -20.10
CA ILE A 147 -1.80 -10.68 -20.92
C ILE A 147 -1.38 -10.70 -22.40
N VAL A 148 -1.90 -11.68 -23.15
CA VAL A 148 -1.60 -11.80 -24.58
C VAL A 148 -1.97 -10.50 -25.34
N GLY A 149 -1.02 -9.95 -26.08
CA GLY A 149 -1.20 -8.71 -26.81
C GLY A 149 -1.08 -7.41 -26.01
N ALA A 150 -0.81 -7.49 -24.69
CA ALA A 150 -0.61 -6.30 -23.86
C ALA A 150 0.59 -5.47 -24.33
N GLN A 151 1.72 -6.12 -24.65
CA GLN A 151 2.91 -5.43 -25.15
C GLN A 151 2.69 -4.82 -26.52
N ASP A 152 2.00 -5.49 -27.44
CA ASP A 152 1.67 -4.93 -28.75
C ASP A 152 0.77 -3.69 -28.63
N TYR A 153 -0.14 -3.70 -27.65
CA TYR A 153 -0.99 -2.54 -27.35
C TYR A 153 -0.15 -1.38 -26.76
N ALA A 154 0.72 -1.67 -25.80
CA ALA A 154 1.65 -0.69 -25.22
C ALA A 154 2.55 -0.05 -26.30
N ASP A 155 3.09 -0.85 -27.22
CA ASP A 155 3.93 -0.43 -28.33
C ASP A 155 3.15 0.27 -29.47
N LYS A 156 1.83 0.45 -29.32
CA LYS A 156 0.93 1.02 -30.34
C LYS A 156 0.88 0.23 -31.66
N LYS A 157 1.15 -1.08 -31.60
CA LYS A 157 1.05 -2.03 -32.72
C LYS A 157 -0.36 -2.63 -32.85
N ALA A 158 -1.17 -2.51 -31.81
CA ALA A 158 -2.55 -3.00 -31.75
C ALA A 158 -3.47 -1.94 -31.13
N GLU A 159 -4.74 -1.94 -31.57
CA GLU A 159 -5.78 -1.04 -31.06
C GLU A 159 -6.42 -1.56 -29.76
N THR A 160 -6.26 -2.85 -29.44
CA THR A 160 -6.83 -3.50 -28.25
C THR A 160 -5.87 -4.57 -27.73
N ILE A 161 -6.07 -4.99 -26.48
CA ILE A 161 -5.34 -6.11 -25.87
C ILE A 161 -6.03 -7.41 -26.27
N SER A 162 -5.47 -8.16 -27.21
CA SER A 162 -6.09 -9.34 -27.84
C SER A 162 -6.40 -10.48 -26.88
N GLY A 163 -5.70 -10.55 -25.74
CA GLY A 163 -5.93 -11.54 -24.68
C GLY A 163 -7.12 -11.22 -23.77
N ILE A 164 -7.77 -10.06 -23.91
CA ILE A 164 -9.00 -9.74 -23.17
C ILE A 164 -10.17 -9.76 -24.15
N LYS A 165 -11.16 -10.60 -23.86
CA LYS A 165 -12.40 -10.69 -24.63
C LYS A 165 -13.59 -10.48 -23.69
N THR A 166 -14.52 -9.63 -24.10
CA THR A 166 -15.69 -9.26 -23.31
C THR A 166 -16.97 -9.35 -24.14
N ASP A 167 -18.07 -9.69 -23.51
CA ASP A 167 -19.41 -9.63 -24.09
C ASP A 167 -20.35 -8.90 -23.12
N ASP A 168 -20.75 -7.70 -23.47
CA ASP A 168 -21.63 -6.86 -22.65
C ASP A 168 -23.05 -7.41 -22.50
N ASN A 169 -23.51 -8.30 -23.42
CA ASN A 169 -24.85 -8.89 -23.36
C ASN A 169 -24.91 -10.04 -22.35
N THR A 170 -23.84 -10.83 -22.25
CA THR A 170 -23.76 -11.98 -21.33
C THR A 170 -23.01 -11.68 -20.05
N GLY A 171 -22.20 -10.62 -20.03
CA GLY A 171 -21.28 -10.29 -18.94
C GLY A 171 -20.00 -11.11 -18.96
N ASP A 172 -19.75 -11.91 -19.98
CA ASP A 172 -18.59 -12.80 -20.05
C ASP A 172 -17.29 -12.00 -20.25
N ILE A 173 -16.26 -12.39 -19.48
CA ILE A 173 -14.90 -11.84 -19.55
C ILE A 173 -13.95 -13.02 -19.64
N THR A 174 -13.12 -13.05 -20.68
CA THR A 174 -12.04 -14.04 -20.83
C THR A 174 -10.72 -13.33 -20.91
N ILE A 175 -9.77 -13.74 -20.05
CA ILE A 175 -8.41 -13.18 -20.00
C ILE A 175 -7.44 -14.33 -20.32
N THR A 176 -6.54 -14.12 -21.27
CA THR A 176 -5.53 -15.11 -21.66
C THR A 176 -4.13 -14.57 -21.39
N LEU A 177 -3.35 -15.31 -20.63
CA LEU A 177 -1.97 -15.00 -20.28
C LEU A 177 -0.98 -15.73 -21.21
N MET A 178 0.19 -15.15 -21.40
CA MET A 178 1.28 -15.79 -22.17
C MET A 178 1.87 -17.00 -21.43
N GLU A 179 1.85 -17.00 -20.10
CA GLU A 179 2.37 -18.03 -19.20
C GLU A 179 1.43 -18.24 -18.00
N PRO A 180 1.45 -19.41 -17.34
CA PRO A 180 0.69 -19.62 -16.12
C PRO A 180 1.11 -18.63 -15.04
N ASN A 181 0.13 -18.13 -14.26
CA ASN A 181 0.41 -17.21 -13.17
C ASN A 181 -0.52 -17.44 -11.97
N GLY A 182 -0.04 -18.11 -10.93
CA GLY A 182 -0.80 -18.39 -9.71
C GLY A 182 -1.12 -17.15 -8.87
N THR A 183 -0.51 -15.99 -9.17
CA THR A 183 -0.83 -14.73 -8.46
C THR A 183 -1.91 -13.92 -9.15
N PHE A 184 -2.41 -14.35 -10.33
CA PHE A 184 -3.25 -13.50 -11.16
C PHE A 184 -4.64 -13.23 -10.55
N GLU A 185 -5.17 -14.12 -9.71
CA GLU A 185 -6.38 -13.83 -8.93
C GLU A 185 -6.17 -12.67 -7.96
N ASN A 186 -5.00 -12.58 -7.33
CA ASN A 186 -4.62 -11.43 -6.49
C ASN A 186 -4.55 -10.14 -7.32
N VAL A 187 -3.93 -10.21 -8.49
CA VAL A 187 -3.85 -9.07 -9.42
C VAL A 187 -5.23 -8.57 -9.84
N LEU A 188 -6.20 -9.46 -10.04
CA LEU A 188 -7.58 -9.08 -10.34
C LEU A 188 -8.33 -8.44 -9.15
N GLY A 189 -7.80 -8.55 -7.95
CA GLY A 189 -8.27 -7.88 -6.73
C GLY A 189 -7.66 -6.49 -6.48
N LEU A 190 -6.64 -6.10 -7.24
CA LEU A 190 -6.01 -4.78 -7.11
C LEU A 190 -6.91 -3.67 -7.69
N MET A 191 -6.78 -2.46 -7.16
CA MET A 191 -7.51 -1.28 -7.65
C MET A 191 -7.28 -1.03 -9.13
N PHE A 192 -6.11 -1.34 -9.64
CA PHE A 192 -5.77 -1.28 -11.07
C PHE A 192 -6.73 -2.07 -11.98
N ALA A 193 -7.33 -3.14 -11.46
CA ALA A 193 -8.29 -3.99 -12.17
C ALA A 193 -9.75 -3.48 -12.09
N ALA A 194 -10.00 -2.37 -11.40
CA ALA A 194 -11.36 -1.83 -11.32
C ALA A 194 -11.88 -1.40 -12.68
N PRO A 195 -13.08 -1.83 -13.09
CA PRO A 195 -13.73 -1.33 -14.29
C PRO A 195 -14.00 0.16 -14.20
N VAL A 196 -13.78 0.88 -15.29
CA VAL A 196 -14.16 2.31 -15.43
C VAL A 196 -14.83 2.53 -16.78
N PRO A 197 -15.87 3.40 -16.85
CA PRO A 197 -16.59 3.62 -18.10
C PRO A 197 -15.76 4.41 -19.12
N PRO A 198 -16.05 4.30 -20.43
CA PRO A 198 -15.35 5.06 -21.47
C PRO A 198 -15.52 6.58 -21.41
N SER A 199 -16.34 7.10 -20.50
CA SER A 199 -16.37 8.54 -20.16
C SER A 199 -15.12 9.00 -19.41
N THR A 200 -14.36 8.07 -18.81
CA THR A 200 -13.06 8.31 -18.20
C THR A 200 -12.02 8.50 -19.32
N PRO A 201 -11.13 9.50 -19.27
CA PRO A 201 -10.09 9.68 -20.29
C PRO A 201 -9.21 8.43 -20.44
N LEU A 202 -8.94 8.00 -21.68
CA LEU A 202 -8.15 6.79 -21.94
C LEU A 202 -6.66 6.99 -21.64
N ASP A 203 -6.13 8.17 -21.92
CA ASP A 203 -4.70 8.49 -21.96
C ASP A 203 -4.31 9.66 -21.05
N ASN A 204 -5.19 10.05 -20.15
CA ASN A 204 -4.96 11.13 -19.19
C ASN A 204 -5.38 10.73 -17.77
N ASP A 205 -4.72 11.36 -16.81
CA ASP A 205 -5.10 11.36 -15.41
C ASP A 205 -6.51 11.93 -15.20
N ALA A 206 -7.30 11.24 -14.39
CA ALA A 206 -8.65 11.63 -14.04
C ALA A 206 -8.77 12.21 -12.61
N THR A 207 -7.66 12.48 -11.90
CA THR A 207 -7.66 12.94 -10.50
C THR A 207 -8.56 14.14 -10.25
N ASN A 208 -8.60 15.09 -11.16
CA ASN A 208 -9.46 16.29 -11.01
C ASN A 208 -10.93 16.04 -11.36
N ASN A 209 -11.24 14.94 -12.02
CA ASN A 209 -12.58 14.48 -12.34
C ASN A 209 -12.62 12.95 -12.23
N PRO A 210 -12.61 12.40 -11.00
CA PRO A 210 -12.49 10.96 -10.76
C PRO A 210 -13.56 10.17 -11.51
N PRO A 211 -13.22 8.96 -11.96
CA PRO A 211 -14.19 8.08 -12.63
C PRO A 211 -15.42 7.84 -11.76
N PRO A 212 -16.61 7.62 -12.35
CA PRO A 212 -17.77 7.20 -11.58
C PRO A 212 -17.48 5.95 -10.75
N ALA A 213 -17.89 5.97 -9.49
CA ALA A 213 -17.56 4.93 -8.50
C ALA A 213 -18.40 3.66 -8.68
N SER A 214 -17.79 2.51 -8.41
CA SER A 214 -18.46 1.20 -8.32
C SER A 214 -18.55 0.66 -6.88
N GLY A 215 -17.87 1.29 -5.93
CA GLY A 215 -17.84 0.92 -4.51
C GLY A 215 -18.89 1.65 -3.65
N PRO A 216 -18.84 1.44 -2.31
CA PRO A 216 -19.80 1.99 -1.35
C PRO A 216 -19.76 3.52 -1.22
N PHE A 217 -18.62 4.13 -1.49
CA PHE A 217 -18.44 5.58 -1.56
C PHE A 217 -18.19 6.05 -2.99
N MET A 218 -18.42 7.33 -3.23
CA MET A 218 -18.00 8.05 -4.44
C MET A 218 -17.25 9.32 -4.04
N ILE A 219 -16.32 9.74 -4.86
CA ILE A 219 -15.61 11.00 -4.65
C ILE A 219 -16.47 12.12 -5.23
N SER A 220 -16.94 13.01 -4.36
CA SER A 220 -17.81 14.13 -4.75
C SER A 220 -17.04 15.41 -4.98
N LYS A 221 -15.85 15.56 -4.38
CA LYS A 221 -15.01 16.75 -4.52
C LYS A 221 -13.53 16.42 -4.34
N VAL A 222 -12.71 16.99 -5.19
CA VAL A 222 -11.24 16.97 -5.06
C VAL A 222 -10.74 18.42 -5.03
N ASN A 223 -9.89 18.73 -4.06
CA ASN A 223 -9.16 19.99 -3.95
C ASN A 223 -7.70 19.67 -3.62
N ALA A 224 -7.05 18.97 -4.57
CA ALA A 224 -5.66 18.52 -4.42
C ALA A 224 -4.70 19.71 -4.24
N PRO A 225 -3.65 19.56 -3.43
CA PRO A 225 -3.31 18.39 -2.62
C PRO A 225 -3.88 18.47 -1.18
N ARG A 226 -4.94 19.19 -0.92
CA ARG A 226 -5.37 19.53 0.46
C ARG A 226 -6.51 18.69 1.00
N THR A 227 -7.56 18.49 0.19
CA THR A 227 -8.78 17.84 0.66
C THR A 227 -9.44 17.03 -0.42
N LEU A 228 -10.08 15.95 0.01
CA LEU A 228 -10.91 15.07 -0.80
C LEU A 228 -12.19 14.79 0.00
N THR A 229 -13.35 14.83 -0.66
CA THR A 229 -14.63 14.47 -0.05
C THR A 229 -15.20 13.23 -0.70
N MET A 230 -15.52 12.24 0.12
CA MET A 230 -16.24 11.03 -0.28
C MET A 230 -17.64 11.07 0.30
N GLU A 231 -18.63 10.65 -0.49
CA GLU A 231 -20.04 10.53 -0.09
C GLU A 231 -20.54 9.12 -0.41
N ARG A 232 -21.63 8.70 0.22
CA ARG A 232 -22.25 7.41 -0.13
C ARG A 232 -22.56 7.37 -1.61
N ASN A 233 -22.23 6.27 -2.25
CA ASN A 233 -22.61 6.02 -3.63
C ASN A 233 -24.15 5.72 -3.70
N PRO A 234 -24.96 6.58 -4.33
CA PRO A 234 -26.41 6.41 -4.36
C PRO A 234 -26.87 5.17 -5.13
N ASN A 235 -26.01 4.63 -6.00
CA ASN A 235 -26.31 3.47 -6.82
C ASN A 235 -25.64 2.16 -6.32
N PHE A 236 -24.87 2.21 -5.21
CA PHE A 236 -24.18 1.03 -4.68
C PHE A 236 -25.15 -0.12 -4.35
N LYS A 237 -26.37 0.20 -3.98
CA LYS A 237 -27.44 -0.81 -3.80
C LYS A 237 -27.57 -1.74 -5.01
N THR A 238 -27.37 -1.26 -6.23
CA THR A 238 -27.45 -2.11 -7.43
C THR A 238 -26.35 -3.17 -7.46
N VAL A 239 -25.18 -2.88 -6.93
CA VAL A 239 -24.05 -3.80 -6.78
C VAL A 239 -24.38 -4.86 -5.72
N LYS A 240 -24.96 -4.45 -4.60
CA LYS A 240 -25.41 -5.35 -3.52
C LYS A 240 -26.56 -6.26 -3.99
N ASP A 241 -27.57 -5.70 -4.66
CA ASP A 241 -28.73 -6.44 -5.18
C ASP A 241 -28.30 -7.47 -6.25
N ALA A 242 -27.21 -7.20 -6.98
CA ALA A 242 -26.60 -8.14 -7.92
C ALA A 242 -25.86 -9.31 -7.23
N GLY A 243 -25.71 -9.28 -5.90
CA GLY A 243 -25.13 -10.35 -5.10
C GLY A 243 -23.66 -10.14 -4.70
N ALA A 244 -23.08 -8.93 -4.84
CA ALA A 244 -21.75 -8.60 -4.34
C ALA A 244 -21.77 -8.42 -2.80
N GLY A 245 -22.09 -9.49 -2.09
CA GLY A 245 -22.27 -9.49 -0.63
C GLY A 245 -21.00 -9.24 0.16
N GLU A 246 -19.84 -9.56 -0.42
CA GLU A 246 -18.53 -9.43 0.23
C GLU A 246 -18.09 -7.96 0.38
N VAL A 247 -18.60 -7.03 -0.43
CA VAL A 247 -18.32 -5.60 -0.29
C VAL A 247 -19.34 -4.97 0.65
N PRO A 248 -18.96 -4.43 1.81
CA PRO A 248 -19.89 -3.87 2.80
C PRO A 248 -20.53 -2.55 2.32
N ASP A 249 -21.64 -2.19 2.96
CA ASP A 249 -22.24 -0.87 2.81
C ASP A 249 -21.48 0.17 3.62
N ALA A 250 -21.51 1.43 3.19
CA ALA A 250 -21.01 2.55 3.97
C ALA A 250 -21.85 2.79 5.23
N ASN A 251 -21.23 2.93 6.41
CA ASN A 251 -21.91 3.24 7.66
C ASN A 251 -22.08 4.75 7.90
N VAL A 252 -21.16 5.58 7.38
CA VAL A 252 -21.21 7.03 7.47
C VAL A 252 -21.68 7.66 6.15
N ASP A 253 -22.20 8.89 6.18
CA ASP A 253 -22.72 9.55 4.97
C ASP A 253 -21.63 10.23 4.17
N GLN A 254 -20.62 10.78 4.86
CA GLN A 254 -19.55 11.56 4.25
C GLN A 254 -18.22 11.34 4.98
N ILE A 255 -17.14 11.31 4.22
CA ILE A 255 -15.75 11.28 4.71
C ILE A 255 -15.01 12.46 4.09
N ILE A 256 -14.44 13.32 4.92
CA ILE A 256 -13.55 14.40 4.49
C ILE A 256 -12.11 13.98 4.81
N VAL A 257 -11.32 13.76 3.78
CA VAL A 257 -9.90 13.46 3.89
C VAL A 257 -9.10 14.74 3.78
N ASN A 258 -8.22 14.99 4.74
CA ASN A 258 -7.43 16.22 4.85
C ASN A 258 -5.93 15.89 4.89
N GLU A 259 -5.12 16.57 4.07
CA GLU A 259 -3.67 16.54 4.21
C GLU A 259 -3.24 17.39 5.40
N ASN A 260 -2.43 16.83 6.28
CA ASN A 260 -1.76 17.54 7.35
C ASN A 260 -0.36 16.92 7.58
N LYS A 261 0.67 17.55 7.03
CA LYS A 261 2.07 17.06 7.10
C LYS A 261 2.64 16.95 8.51
N ASN A 262 1.99 17.54 9.50
CA ASN A 262 2.44 17.51 10.89
C ASN A 262 1.73 16.40 11.67
N ASN A 263 2.35 15.22 11.74
CA ASN A 263 1.81 14.06 12.46
C ASN A 263 1.50 14.35 13.94
N SER A 264 2.36 15.09 14.65
CA SER A 264 2.08 15.48 16.04
C SER A 264 0.85 16.39 16.19
N ALA A 265 0.56 17.23 15.18
CA ALA A 265 -0.67 18.02 15.15
C ALA A 265 -1.88 17.13 14.87
N GLN A 266 -1.77 16.14 13.98
CA GLN A 266 -2.83 15.14 13.76
C GLN A 266 -3.19 14.42 15.05
N VAL A 267 -2.18 13.93 15.81
CA VAL A 267 -2.41 13.31 17.14
C VAL A 267 -3.25 14.23 18.03
N THR A 268 -2.84 15.50 18.15
CA THR A 268 -3.54 16.49 18.97
C THR A 268 -4.99 16.74 18.47
N ASP A 269 -5.20 16.76 17.16
CA ASP A 269 -6.51 16.97 16.57
C ASP A 269 -7.46 15.77 16.82
N VAL A 270 -6.94 14.54 16.80
CA VAL A 270 -7.70 13.33 17.21
C VAL A 270 -8.01 13.37 18.71
N GLU A 271 -7.03 13.71 19.57
CA GLU A 271 -7.24 13.89 21.02
C GLU A 271 -8.36 14.86 21.32
N GLN A 272 -8.46 15.95 20.55
CA GLN A 272 -9.44 17.02 20.71
C GLN A 272 -10.75 16.80 19.93
N ASN A 273 -10.92 15.64 19.29
CA ASN A 273 -12.10 15.29 18.47
C ASN A 273 -12.34 16.24 17.27
N LYS A 274 -11.29 16.87 16.74
CA LYS A 274 -11.34 17.68 15.50
C LYS A 274 -11.16 16.82 14.26
N VAL A 275 -10.40 15.74 14.38
CA VAL A 275 -10.17 14.70 13.39
C VAL A 275 -10.63 13.39 14.01
N ASP A 276 -11.26 12.53 13.21
CA ASP A 276 -11.84 11.28 13.68
C ASP A 276 -10.89 10.10 13.57
N PHE A 277 -10.00 10.15 12.59
CA PHE A 277 -8.99 9.13 12.33
C PHE A 277 -7.75 9.77 11.71
N MET A 278 -6.57 9.31 12.10
CA MET A 278 -5.30 9.58 11.41
C MET A 278 -4.74 8.28 10.85
N LEU A 279 -4.34 8.29 9.57
CA LEU A 279 -3.84 7.09 8.90
C LEU A 279 -2.47 6.69 9.43
N ASP A 280 -1.55 7.64 9.45
CA ASP A 280 -0.18 7.38 9.88
C ASP A 280 -0.10 7.14 11.39
N PRO A 281 0.67 6.18 11.87
CA PRO A 281 0.87 5.99 13.30
C PRO A 281 1.40 7.27 13.98
N PRO A 282 1.03 7.52 15.25
CA PRO A 282 1.65 8.58 16.02
C PRO A 282 3.19 8.47 16.01
N VAL A 283 3.88 9.60 15.82
CA VAL A 283 5.34 9.63 15.92
C VAL A 283 5.83 9.02 17.24
N ALA A 284 7.01 8.40 17.23
CA ALA A 284 7.54 7.63 18.36
C ALA A 284 7.43 8.35 19.70
N ASP A 285 7.71 9.67 19.73
CA ASP A 285 7.67 10.49 20.95
C ASP A 285 6.27 10.68 21.53
N ARG A 286 5.20 10.58 20.70
CA ARG A 286 3.81 10.70 21.12
C ARG A 286 3.14 9.36 21.37
N LEU A 287 3.67 8.28 20.78
CA LEU A 287 3.05 6.96 20.81
C LEU A 287 2.85 6.41 22.23
N ALA A 288 3.86 6.55 23.09
CA ALA A 288 3.77 6.10 24.48
C ALA A 288 2.67 6.84 25.28
N GLU A 289 2.53 8.15 25.04
CA GLU A 289 1.48 8.97 25.64
C GLU A 289 0.10 8.54 25.15
N VAL A 290 -0.08 8.37 23.86
CA VAL A 290 -1.34 7.93 23.24
C VAL A 290 -1.76 6.57 23.78
N LYS A 291 -0.84 5.58 23.79
CA LYS A 291 -1.08 4.24 24.37
C LYS A 291 -1.55 4.31 25.82
N ALA A 292 -0.95 5.19 26.62
CA ALA A 292 -1.28 5.28 28.06
C ALA A 292 -2.59 6.01 28.35
N LYS A 293 -2.91 7.05 27.56
CA LYS A 293 -4.06 7.94 27.86
C LYS A 293 -5.34 7.53 27.12
N PHE A 294 -5.21 6.89 25.95
CA PHE A 294 -6.33 6.63 25.04
C PHE A 294 -6.46 5.16 24.68
N SER A 295 -6.13 4.26 25.60
CA SER A 295 -6.18 2.81 25.42
C SER A 295 -7.58 2.27 25.07
N ASP A 296 -8.64 3.03 25.33
CA ASP A 296 -10.03 2.72 24.98
C ASP A 296 -10.38 3.02 23.53
N ARG A 297 -9.53 3.76 22.82
CA ARG A 297 -9.72 4.17 21.42
C ARG A 297 -8.42 4.16 20.59
N PHE A 298 -7.42 3.47 21.07
CA PHE A 298 -6.14 3.25 20.40
C PHE A 298 -5.74 1.78 20.45
N ARG A 299 -5.28 1.25 19.32
CA ARG A 299 -4.63 -0.08 19.24
C ARG A 299 -3.55 -0.07 18.17
N LEU A 300 -2.56 -0.93 18.31
CA LEU A 300 -1.65 -1.31 17.24
C LEU A 300 -2.14 -2.60 16.60
N GLU A 301 -2.01 -2.69 15.30
CA GLU A 301 -2.50 -3.79 14.48
C GLU A 301 -1.43 -4.22 13.49
N ASP A 302 -1.34 -5.51 13.23
CA ASP A 302 -0.36 -6.07 12.32
C ASP A 302 -0.64 -5.62 10.88
N SER A 303 0.42 -5.47 10.11
CA SER A 303 0.39 -5.19 8.68
C SER A 303 1.40 -6.10 7.98
N ILE A 304 1.22 -6.33 6.69
CA ILE A 304 2.12 -7.18 5.90
C ILE A 304 3.21 -6.34 5.28
N ASN A 305 4.30 -6.18 6.00
CA ASN A 305 5.49 -5.43 5.58
C ASN A 305 6.75 -6.01 6.22
N THR A 306 7.92 -5.68 5.67
CA THR A 306 9.21 -6.00 6.27
C THR A 306 10.18 -4.85 6.07
N TYR A 307 10.78 -4.41 7.16
CA TYR A 307 11.84 -3.41 7.22
C TYR A 307 13.21 -4.10 7.33
N TYR A 308 14.16 -3.66 6.53
CA TYR A 308 15.46 -4.29 6.44
C TYR A 308 16.56 -3.31 6.03
N PHE A 309 17.79 -3.66 6.31
CA PHE A 309 18.94 -3.05 5.65
C PHE A 309 19.28 -3.89 4.41
N PHE A 310 19.27 -3.26 3.24
CA PHE A 310 19.79 -3.89 2.03
C PHE A 310 21.31 -3.88 2.01
N MET A 311 21.93 -4.85 1.35
CA MET A 311 23.37 -4.96 1.18
C MET A 311 23.63 -5.34 -0.28
N ASN A 312 24.34 -4.49 -1.03
CA ASN A 312 24.61 -4.74 -2.44
C ASN A 312 25.55 -5.95 -2.62
N THR A 313 24.98 -7.11 -2.90
CA THR A 313 25.69 -8.38 -2.96
C THR A 313 26.69 -8.48 -4.11
N GLN A 314 26.68 -7.53 -5.04
CA GLN A 314 27.58 -7.50 -6.20
C GLN A 314 28.83 -6.64 -5.98
N GLN A 315 28.90 -5.89 -4.87
CA GLN A 315 30.01 -4.98 -4.56
C GLN A 315 30.70 -5.37 -3.25
N ALA A 316 32.01 -5.14 -3.19
CA ALA A 316 32.75 -5.22 -1.92
C ALA A 316 32.27 -4.09 -0.97
N PRO A 317 32.23 -4.34 0.34
CA PRO A 317 32.58 -5.61 1.00
C PRO A 317 31.40 -6.61 1.07
N PHE A 318 30.20 -6.26 0.58
CA PHE A 318 28.98 -7.06 0.72
C PHE A 318 28.88 -8.22 -0.26
N ASN A 319 29.80 -8.38 -1.22
CA ASN A 319 29.93 -9.59 -2.02
C ASN A 319 30.43 -10.80 -1.20
N ASP A 320 31.06 -10.57 -0.02
CA ASP A 320 31.40 -11.65 0.91
C ASP A 320 30.24 -11.97 1.85
N ILE A 321 29.80 -13.22 1.83
CA ILE A 321 28.69 -13.70 2.69
C ILE A 321 29.01 -13.56 4.18
N LYS A 322 30.25 -13.70 4.61
CA LYS A 322 30.63 -13.56 6.02
C LYS A 322 30.44 -12.14 6.53
N VAL A 323 30.68 -11.14 5.66
CA VAL A 323 30.37 -9.72 5.99
C VAL A 323 28.87 -9.55 6.19
N ARG A 324 28.04 -10.08 5.30
CA ARG A 324 26.59 -9.97 5.42
C ARG A 324 26.05 -10.72 6.65
N GLN A 325 26.59 -11.91 6.93
CA GLN A 325 26.26 -12.67 8.14
C GLN A 325 26.67 -11.93 9.42
N ALA A 326 27.83 -11.27 9.41
CA ALA A 326 28.28 -10.45 10.53
C ALA A 326 27.27 -9.34 10.85
N ILE A 327 26.74 -8.67 9.83
CA ILE A 327 25.73 -7.62 10.02
C ILE A 327 24.44 -8.21 10.62
N ASN A 328 23.97 -9.36 10.12
CA ASN A 328 22.80 -10.02 10.69
C ASN A 328 22.98 -10.42 12.16
N TYR A 329 24.19 -10.81 12.57
CA TYR A 329 24.50 -11.05 14.01
C TYR A 329 24.61 -9.76 14.82
N ALA A 330 25.01 -8.64 14.20
CA ALA A 330 25.23 -7.39 14.91
C ALA A 330 23.96 -6.55 15.09
N VAL A 331 23.01 -6.63 14.16
CA VAL A 331 21.76 -5.88 14.21
C VAL A 331 20.95 -6.27 15.44
N ASP A 332 20.47 -5.27 16.19
CA ASP A 332 19.59 -5.41 17.34
C ASP A 332 18.16 -4.96 16.97
N PRO A 333 17.26 -5.89 16.60
CA PRO A 333 15.87 -5.56 16.24
C PRO A 333 15.11 -4.85 17.37
N GLU A 334 15.42 -5.15 18.63
CA GLU A 334 14.80 -4.48 19.80
C GLU A 334 15.25 -3.03 19.93
N ALA A 335 16.53 -2.72 19.62
CA ALA A 335 17.01 -1.35 19.59
C ALA A 335 16.31 -0.55 18.48
N LEU A 336 16.13 -1.18 17.33
CA LEU A 336 15.43 -0.58 16.20
C LEU A 336 13.94 -0.40 16.48
N ASN A 337 13.29 -1.38 17.12
CA ASN A 337 11.91 -1.23 17.59
C ASN A 337 11.72 -0.01 18.50
N ARG A 338 12.72 0.30 19.36
CA ARG A 338 12.67 1.51 20.21
C ARG A 338 12.71 2.81 19.40
N ILE A 339 13.42 2.84 18.26
CA ILE A 339 13.41 3.99 17.34
C ILE A 339 12.00 4.27 16.82
N PHE A 340 11.23 3.22 16.55
CA PHE A 340 9.83 3.29 16.13
C PHE A 340 8.83 3.38 17.30
N GLY A 341 9.28 3.71 18.51
CA GLY A 341 8.41 3.85 19.68
C GLY A 341 7.73 2.56 20.14
N GLY A 342 8.27 1.39 19.77
CA GLY A 342 7.73 0.08 20.14
C GLY A 342 6.53 -0.36 19.28
N ARG A 343 6.48 0.06 18.00
CA ARG A 343 5.43 -0.33 17.06
C ARG A 343 5.88 -1.37 16.02
N MET A 344 7.05 -1.98 16.20
CA MET A 344 7.53 -3.04 15.32
C MET A 344 7.53 -4.39 16.03
N HIS A 345 7.19 -5.44 15.30
CA HIS A 345 7.53 -6.80 15.68
C HIS A 345 8.95 -7.10 15.20
N PRO A 346 9.91 -7.38 16.13
CA PRO A 346 11.26 -7.78 15.74
C PRO A 346 11.25 -9.03 14.84
N THR A 347 11.98 -8.98 13.73
CA THR A 347 12.11 -10.11 12.80
C THR A 347 13.55 -10.28 12.31
N GLN A 348 13.86 -11.47 11.77
CA GLN A 348 15.11 -11.76 11.07
C GLN A 348 14.87 -12.57 9.80
N GLN A 349 13.68 -12.43 9.20
CA GLN A 349 13.29 -13.13 7.98
C GLN A 349 12.56 -12.20 7.01
N ILE A 350 12.42 -12.63 5.76
CA ILE A 350 11.89 -11.81 4.67
C ILE A 350 10.37 -11.74 4.74
N LEU A 351 9.71 -12.91 4.84
CA LEU A 351 8.25 -12.94 4.90
C LEU A 351 7.75 -12.47 6.27
N PRO A 352 6.76 -11.57 6.32
CA PRO A 352 6.16 -11.12 7.57
C PRO A 352 5.08 -12.09 8.06
N PRO A 353 4.72 -12.05 9.36
CA PRO A 353 3.55 -12.73 9.90
C PRO A 353 2.27 -12.39 9.12
N GLY A 354 1.41 -13.38 8.92
CA GLY A 354 0.17 -13.21 8.13
C GLY A 354 0.31 -13.54 6.64
N MET A 355 1.52 -13.45 6.07
CA MET A 355 1.78 -13.86 4.69
C MET A 355 1.61 -15.37 4.52
N PRO A 356 0.92 -15.86 3.46
CA PRO A 356 0.93 -17.29 3.13
C PRO A 356 2.36 -17.83 3.02
N GLY A 357 2.62 -18.99 3.60
CA GLY A 357 3.97 -19.57 3.60
C GLY A 357 4.93 -19.02 4.68
N TYR A 358 4.50 -18.04 5.48
CA TYR A 358 5.28 -17.61 6.64
C TYR A 358 5.49 -18.78 7.62
N GLN A 359 6.73 -19.05 7.96
CA GLN A 359 7.14 -20.00 9.00
C GLN A 359 8.29 -19.37 9.79
N GLU A 360 8.08 -19.16 11.08
CA GLU A 360 9.09 -18.54 11.91
C GLU A 360 10.36 -19.41 11.99
N PHE A 361 11.51 -18.77 11.76
CA PHE A 361 12.83 -19.37 12.00
C PHE A 361 13.81 -18.32 12.50
N LYS A 362 14.91 -18.78 13.10
CA LYS A 362 15.95 -17.89 13.62
C LYS A 362 17.33 -18.43 13.25
N LEU A 363 17.97 -17.81 12.25
CA LEU A 363 19.31 -18.18 11.78
C LEU A 363 20.41 -17.40 12.51
N TYR A 364 20.13 -16.17 12.91
CA TYR A 364 21.10 -15.26 13.50
C TYR A 364 20.65 -14.90 14.94
N PRO A 365 20.85 -15.80 15.92
CA PRO A 365 20.50 -15.50 17.30
C PRO A 365 21.40 -14.35 17.80
N GLY A 366 20.83 -13.21 18.06
CA GLY A 366 21.59 -12.01 18.44
C GLY A 366 20.72 -10.99 19.13
N PRO A 367 21.27 -9.79 19.36
CA PRO A 367 22.56 -9.29 18.83
C PRO A 367 23.78 -9.98 19.45
N ASP A 368 24.75 -10.37 18.61
CA ASP A 368 26.06 -10.92 19.01
C ASP A 368 27.21 -10.20 18.32
N MET A 369 27.64 -9.10 18.89
CA MET A 369 28.75 -8.28 18.37
C MET A 369 30.09 -9.04 18.36
N ASN A 370 30.32 -10.00 19.26
CA ASN A 370 31.54 -10.78 19.29
C ASN A 370 31.59 -11.73 18.08
N LYS A 371 30.50 -12.42 17.79
CA LYS A 371 30.38 -13.26 16.60
C LYS A 371 30.50 -12.45 15.32
N ALA A 372 29.88 -11.28 15.26
CA ALA A 372 29.98 -10.37 14.14
C ALA A 372 31.43 -9.95 13.87
N LYS A 373 32.16 -9.49 14.89
CA LYS A 373 33.58 -9.12 14.77
C LYS A 373 34.46 -10.30 14.37
N GLN A 374 34.18 -11.50 14.87
CA GLN A 374 34.87 -12.72 14.43
C GLN A 374 34.69 -12.96 12.93
N LEU A 375 33.47 -12.88 12.41
CA LEU A 375 33.17 -13.07 10.99
C LEU A 375 33.84 -12.00 10.11
N ILE A 376 33.87 -10.73 10.54
CA ILE A 376 34.61 -9.67 9.83
C ILE A 376 36.11 -9.95 9.81
N ALA A 377 36.68 -10.45 10.91
CA ALA A 377 38.10 -10.81 10.96
C ALA A 377 38.41 -12.01 10.04
N GLU A 378 37.50 -12.99 9.96
CA GLU A 378 37.63 -14.13 9.04
C GLU A 378 37.47 -13.73 7.57
N ALA A 379 36.54 -12.82 7.25
CA ALA A 379 36.33 -12.28 5.91
C ALA A 379 37.52 -11.40 5.48
N ASN A 380 38.09 -10.67 6.43
CA ASN A 380 39.18 -9.71 6.24
C ASN A 380 39.01 -8.86 4.95
N PRO A 381 37.89 -8.12 4.83
CA PRO A 381 37.59 -7.37 3.62
C PRO A 381 38.68 -6.35 3.32
N ALA A 382 39.15 -6.30 2.07
CA ALA A 382 40.13 -5.34 1.61
C ALA A 382 39.54 -3.93 1.49
N ASP A 383 38.28 -3.87 1.06
CA ASP A 383 37.49 -2.64 1.04
C ASP A 383 36.72 -2.50 2.34
N ARG A 384 36.88 -1.36 2.99
CA ARG A 384 36.23 -1.02 4.26
C ARG A 384 35.42 0.28 4.17
N ASP A 385 35.43 0.92 3.02
CA ASP A 385 34.65 2.14 2.80
C ASP A 385 33.22 1.74 2.45
N ILE A 386 32.23 2.25 3.16
CA ILE A 386 30.82 1.94 2.99
C ILE A 386 30.00 3.23 3.02
N THR A 387 29.14 3.42 2.04
CA THR A 387 28.11 4.47 2.06
C THR A 387 26.78 3.87 2.55
N VAL A 388 26.28 4.42 3.65
CA VAL A 388 24.97 4.10 4.23
C VAL A 388 23.95 5.11 3.74
N TRP A 389 22.95 4.67 3.00
CA TRP A 389 21.91 5.52 2.48
C TRP A 389 20.66 5.49 3.34
N THR A 390 20.08 6.67 3.59
CA THR A 390 18.77 6.84 4.24
C THR A 390 18.11 8.12 3.75
N ASP A 391 16.82 8.28 4.02
CA ASP A 391 16.13 9.54 3.76
C ASP A 391 16.05 10.45 5.00
N ASP A 392 15.46 11.63 4.82
CA ASP A 392 15.38 12.67 5.83
C ASP A 392 14.18 12.57 6.77
N GLU A 393 13.34 11.53 6.62
CA GLU A 393 12.27 11.23 7.59
C GLU A 393 12.88 10.97 8.99
N PRO A 394 12.30 11.52 10.05
CA PRO A 394 12.92 11.51 11.38
C PRO A 394 13.31 10.11 11.88
N ASP A 395 12.43 9.12 11.74
CA ASP A 395 12.70 7.75 12.19
C ASP A 395 13.72 7.07 11.29
N ARG A 396 13.65 7.26 9.97
CA ARG A 396 14.57 6.69 8.99
C ARG A 396 15.97 7.29 9.10
N LYS A 397 16.07 8.58 9.39
CA LYS A 397 17.36 9.20 9.70
C LYS A 397 18.00 8.57 10.94
N ARG A 398 17.24 8.35 12.02
CA ARG A 398 17.73 7.65 13.23
C ARG A 398 18.15 6.20 12.93
N LEU A 399 17.44 5.51 12.02
CA LEU A 399 17.87 4.19 11.52
C LEU A 399 19.22 4.25 10.81
N GLY A 400 19.40 5.23 9.92
CA GLY A 400 20.66 5.44 9.21
C GLY A 400 21.82 5.73 10.17
N GLU A 401 21.61 6.57 11.19
CA GLU A 401 22.59 6.86 12.24
C GLU A 401 22.95 5.60 13.05
N TYR A 402 21.95 4.82 13.48
CA TYR A 402 22.16 3.53 14.15
C TYR A 402 23.01 2.58 13.28
N TYR A 403 22.66 2.44 12.01
CA TYR A 403 23.33 1.50 11.12
C TYR A 403 24.76 1.94 10.78
N HIS A 404 24.98 3.24 10.56
CA HIS A 404 26.31 3.83 10.42
C HIS A 404 27.20 3.52 11.64
N ASP A 405 26.70 3.73 12.86
CA ASP A 405 27.45 3.47 14.09
C ASP A 405 27.75 1.98 14.26
N LEU A 406 26.80 1.10 13.91
CA LEU A 406 26.99 -0.34 13.91
C LEU A 406 28.15 -0.77 13.01
N LEU A 407 28.16 -0.29 11.76
CA LEU A 407 29.22 -0.59 10.79
C LEU A 407 30.57 -0.05 11.23
N THR A 408 30.60 1.14 11.83
CA THR A 408 31.81 1.71 12.42
C THR A 408 32.36 0.84 13.57
N GLN A 409 31.49 0.32 14.44
CA GLN A 409 31.87 -0.60 15.51
C GLN A 409 32.39 -1.95 14.98
N LEU A 410 32.00 -2.36 13.80
CA LEU A 410 32.51 -3.54 13.09
C LEU A 410 33.85 -3.28 12.38
N GLY A 411 34.34 -2.02 12.36
CA GLY A 411 35.63 -1.63 11.80
C GLY A 411 35.58 -1.21 10.33
N PHE A 412 34.42 -0.78 9.84
CA PHE A 412 34.27 -0.16 8.52
C PHE A 412 34.40 1.37 8.61
N ASN A 413 34.80 1.99 7.50
CA ASN A 413 34.77 3.45 7.33
C ASN A 413 33.40 3.82 6.74
N ALA A 414 32.40 3.87 7.59
CA ALA A 414 31.04 4.15 7.16
C ALA A 414 30.83 5.65 6.96
N ALA A 415 30.15 6.03 5.87
CA ALA A 415 29.71 7.39 5.59
C ALA A 415 28.18 7.40 5.48
N LEU A 416 27.50 8.21 6.30
CA LEU A 416 26.04 8.36 6.24
C LEU A 416 25.65 9.37 5.16
N LYS A 417 24.79 8.97 4.24
CA LYS A 417 24.23 9.81 3.19
C LYS A 417 22.72 9.92 3.34
N VAL A 418 22.27 11.11 3.77
CA VAL A 418 20.86 11.43 3.94
C VAL A 418 20.39 12.23 2.74
N ILE A 419 19.30 11.83 2.10
CA ILE A 419 18.68 12.55 0.97
C ILE A 419 17.18 12.75 1.21
N ALA A 420 16.53 13.59 0.41
CA ALA A 420 15.10 13.81 0.53
C ALA A 420 14.29 12.54 0.21
N GLY A 421 13.22 12.29 0.97
CA GLY A 421 12.43 11.07 0.87
C GLY A 421 11.78 10.87 -0.50
N ASP A 422 11.35 11.95 -1.16
CA ASP A 422 10.71 11.93 -2.48
C ASP A 422 11.63 11.44 -3.63
N VAL A 423 12.95 11.47 -3.43
CA VAL A 423 13.93 11.00 -4.42
C VAL A 423 14.73 9.78 -3.95
N TYR A 424 14.50 9.31 -2.73
CA TYR A 424 15.28 8.22 -2.14
C TYR A 424 15.23 6.94 -2.99
N TRP A 425 14.03 6.42 -3.22
CA TRP A 425 13.82 5.14 -3.91
C TRP A 425 14.33 5.15 -5.35
N THR A 426 14.07 6.23 -6.08
CA THR A 426 14.57 6.39 -7.45
C THR A 426 16.08 6.49 -7.49
N THR A 427 16.71 7.07 -6.45
CA THR A 427 18.17 7.19 -6.36
C THR A 427 18.84 5.86 -6.07
N VAL A 428 18.42 5.15 -5.00
CA VAL A 428 19.04 3.87 -4.61
C VAL A 428 18.66 2.72 -5.55
N GLY A 429 17.49 2.79 -6.19
CA GLY A 429 17.02 1.84 -7.20
C GLY A 429 17.63 2.02 -8.59
N ASN A 430 18.47 3.04 -8.78
CA ASN A 430 19.13 3.30 -10.06
C ASN A 430 20.55 2.71 -10.05
N GLN A 431 20.85 1.79 -10.98
CA GLN A 431 22.18 1.15 -11.05
C GLN A 431 23.32 2.11 -11.38
N SER A 432 23.02 3.25 -12.02
CA SER A 432 24.04 4.26 -12.33
C SER A 432 24.38 5.19 -11.16
N THR A 433 23.62 5.13 -10.06
CA THR A 433 23.98 5.88 -8.84
C THR A 433 25.23 5.27 -8.22
N PRO A 434 26.30 6.04 -8.05
CA PRO A 434 27.54 5.54 -7.45
C PRO A 434 27.36 5.29 -5.94
N ASP A 435 28.15 4.37 -5.42
CA ASP A 435 28.32 4.14 -3.98
C ASP A 435 26.99 3.73 -3.28
N VAL A 436 26.09 3.01 -3.99
CA VAL A 436 24.93 2.40 -3.37
C VAL A 436 25.34 1.05 -2.79
N ASP A 437 25.99 1.09 -1.61
CA ASP A 437 26.49 -0.09 -0.93
C ASP A 437 25.45 -0.74 -0.05
N THR A 438 24.81 0.05 0.81
CA THR A 438 23.83 -0.40 1.78
C THR A 438 22.94 0.76 2.24
N GLY A 439 21.84 0.44 2.89
CA GLY A 439 20.94 1.46 3.44
C GLY A 439 19.65 0.87 3.96
N PHE A 440 18.77 1.75 4.37
CA PHE A 440 17.42 1.44 4.78
C PHE A 440 16.58 0.98 3.58
N ALA A 441 15.72 -0.02 3.81
CA ALA A 441 14.64 -0.38 2.92
C ALA A 441 13.45 -0.95 3.68
N ASP A 442 12.30 -0.85 3.07
CA ASP A 442 11.07 -1.51 3.49
C ASP A 442 10.33 -2.06 2.27
N TRP A 443 9.39 -2.94 2.52
CA TRP A 443 8.42 -3.38 1.53
C TRP A 443 7.08 -3.57 2.18
N PHE A 444 6.10 -2.88 1.68
CA PHE A 444 4.68 -3.11 1.93
C PHE A 444 4.12 -3.91 0.77
N GLN A 445 3.31 -4.90 1.06
CA GLN A 445 2.74 -5.75 0.03
C GLN A 445 1.88 -4.98 -0.98
N ASP A 446 1.95 -5.35 -2.24
CA ASP A 446 0.94 -5.01 -3.23
C ASP A 446 -0.27 -5.95 -3.11
N PHE A 447 0.00 -7.23 -2.80
CA PHE A 447 -1.01 -8.26 -2.55
C PHE A 447 -0.44 -9.37 -1.64
N PRO A 448 -1.31 -10.12 -0.90
CA PRO A 448 -0.87 -11.07 0.12
C PRO A 448 -0.40 -12.39 -0.48
N HIS A 449 0.66 -12.35 -1.23
CA HIS A 449 1.29 -13.52 -1.85
C HIS A 449 2.81 -13.42 -1.72
N PRO A 450 3.53 -14.49 -1.34
CA PRO A 450 4.98 -14.43 -1.14
C PRO A 450 5.77 -13.99 -2.37
N ASP A 451 5.28 -14.26 -3.59
CA ASP A 451 5.91 -13.83 -4.85
C ASP A 451 6.06 -12.31 -4.91
N ASP A 452 5.20 -11.57 -4.21
CA ASP A 452 5.23 -10.12 -4.10
C ASP A 452 6.46 -9.59 -3.32
N PHE A 453 6.99 -10.40 -2.41
CA PHE A 453 8.25 -10.11 -1.71
C PHE A 453 9.47 -10.62 -2.47
N PHE A 454 9.38 -11.83 -3.01
CA PHE A 454 10.57 -12.45 -3.61
C PHE A 454 10.87 -11.95 -5.02
N ARG A 455 9.85 -11.80 -5.87
CA ARG A 455 10.08 -11.46 -7.28
C ARG A 455 10.61 -10.04 -7.48
N PRO A 456 9.96 -8.97 -7.04
CA PRO A 456 10.47 -7.62 -7.26
C PRO A 456 11.77 -7.35 -6.53
N LEU A 457 11.99 -8.00 -5.37
CA LEU A 457 13.06 -7.61 -4.44
C LEU A 457 14.30 -8.51 -4.51
N LEU A 458 14.18 -9.76 -4.97
CA LEU A 458 15.24 -10.77 -4.86
C LEU A 458 15.47 -11.60 -6.14
N ASN A 459 14.61 -11.49 -7.17
CA ASN A 459 14.82 -12.18 -8.44
C ASN A 459 15.90 -11.47 -9.27
N GLY A 460 16.83 -12.21 -9.85
CA GLY A 460 17.89 -11.63 -10.68
C GLY A 460 17.37 -10.86 -11.90
N ALA A 461 16.22 -11.25 -12.46
CA ALA A 461 15.57 -10.53 -13.57
C ALA A 461 14.97 -9.17 -13.14
N SER A 462 14.82 -8.92 -11.83
CA SER A 462 14.33 -7.66 -11.27
C SER A 462 15.45 -6.65 -10.96
N ILE A 463 16.70 -6.96 -11.33
CA ILE A 463 17.80 -6.01 -11.32
C ILE A 463 17.67 -5.11 -12.55
N LEU A 464 16.97 -3.99 -12.39
CA LEU A 464 16.67 -3.06 -13.48
C LEU A 464 17.69 -1.91 -13.53
N PRO A 465 17.98 -1.33 -14.71
CA PRO A 465 18.87 -0.17 -14.84
C PRO A 465 18.40 1.05 -14.04
N THR A 466 17.08 1.26 -13.97
CA THR A 466 16.41 2.37 -13.28
C THR A 466 15.17 1.88 -12.53
N ASN A 467 14.85 2.51 -11.41
CA ASN A 467 13.68 2.19 -10.57
C ASN A 467 13.59 0.70 -10.19
N GLY A 468 14.73 0.04 -9.94
CA GLY A 468 14.78 -1.35 -9.51
C GLY A 468 14.52 -1.48 -8.02
N ASN A 469 13.67 -2.44 -7.63
CA ASN A 469 13.38 -2.72 -6.22
C ASN A 469 14.33 -3.78 -5.62
N ASN A 470 15.07 -4.54 -6.44
CA ASN A 470 16.11 -5.45 -5.96
C ASN A 470 17.38 -4.65 -5.58
N LEU A 471 17.28 -3.87 -4.49
CA LEU A 471 18.36 -2.99 -4.02
C LEU A 471 19.62 -3.76 -3.62
N SER A 472 19.46 -4.96 -3.09
CA SER A 472 20.58 -5.86 -2.76
C SER A 472 21.24 -6.51 -3.98
N ARG A 473 20.67 -6.29 -5.18
CA ARG A 473 21.15 -6.84 -6.46
C ARG A 473 21.41 -8.36 -6.41
N VAL A 474 20.51 -9.05 -5.72
CA VAL A 474 20.56 -10.52 -5.57
C VAL A 474 20.30 -11.19 -6.90
N ASN A 475 21.12 -12.18 -7.23
CA ASN A 475 20.97 -13.03 -8.42
C ASN A 475 21.45 -14.44 -8.08
N ILE A 476 20.53 -15.29 -7.62
CA ILE A 476 20.81 -16.68 -7.23
C ILE A 476 19.98 -17.62 -8.12
N ALA A 477 20.58 -18.13 -9.17
CA ALA A 477 19.90 -18.88 -10.22
C ALA A 477 19.01 -20.04 -9.72
N ALA A 478 19.42 -20.76 -8.65
CA ALA A 478 18.64 -21.85 -8.08
C ALA A 478 17.35 -21.33 -7.40
N ASN A 479 17.44 -20.20 -6.68
CA ASN A 479 16.30 -19.57 -6.03
C ASN A 479 15.36 -18.95 -7.07
N ASP A 480 15.90 -18.30 -8.10
CA ASP A 480 15.14 -17.76 -9.22
C ASP A 480 14.34 -18.84 -9.96
N ALA A 481 14.95 -20.01 -10.20
CA ALA A 481 14.29 -21.16 -10.84
C ALA A 481 13.15 -21.69 -9.95
N LYS A 482 13.38 -21.82 -8.63
CA LYS A 482 12.35 -22.25 -7.66
C LYS A 482 11.21 -21.25 -7.58
N MET A 483 11.51 -19.96 -7.52
CA MET A 483 10.51 -18.88 -7.53
C MET A 483 9.65 -18.93 -8.80
N ASN A 484 10.28 -19.13 -9.97
CA ASN A 484 9.57 -19.24 -11.25
C ASN A 484 8.64 -20.46 -11.31
N ASP A 485 9.05 -21.61 -10.71
CA ASP A 485 8.19 -22.79 -10.61
C ASP A 485 7.00 -22.55 -9.67
N LEU A 486 7.24 -22.02 -8.48
CA LEU A 486 6.18 -21.76 -7.49
C LEU A 486 5.13 -20.79 -8.00
N ARG A 487 5.54 -19.73 -8.71
CA ARG A 487 4.64 -18.72 -9.29
C ARG A 487 3.61 -19.29 -10.26
N THR A 488 3.88 -20.43 -10.89
CA THR A 488 2.94 -21.05 -11.85
C THR A 488 1.77 -21.75 -11.17
N LYS A 489 1.76 -21.85 -9.85
CA LYS A 489 0.82 -22.62 -9.03
C LYS A 489 0.02 -21.69 -8.13
N LEU A 490 -1.20 -22.10 -7.77
CA LEU A 490 -2.02 -21.33 -6.84
C LEU A 490 -1.57 -21.54 -5.38
N ILE A 491 -1.72 -20.51 -4.55
CA ILE A 491 -1.64 -20.68 -3.09
C ILE A 491 -2.72 -21.69 -2.67
N GLY A 492 -2.33 -22.63 -1.80
CA GLY A 492 -3.18 -23.76 -1.39
C GLY A 492 -2.95 -25.04 -2.21
N ASP A 493 -2.30 -24.95 -3.38
CA ASP A 493 -1.79 -26.14 -4.07
C ASP A 493 -0.70 -26.80 -3.23
N GLY A 494 -0.70 -28.15 -3.19
CA GLY A 494 0.17 -28.89 -2.28
C GLY A 494 1.64 -28.50 -2.39
N GLY A 495 2.19 -27.95 -1.31
CA GLY A 495 3.61 -27.62 -1.17
C GLY A 495 4.03 -26.23 -1.65
N VAL A 496 3.14 -25.39 -2.19
CA VAL A 496 3.49 -24.04 -2.67
C VAL A 496 3.92 -23.15 -1.51
N GLU A 497 3.12 -23.08 -0.46
CA GLU A 497 3.44 -22.29 0.75
C GLU A 497 4.73 -22.78 1.42
N GLN A 498 4.91 -24.11 1.51
CA GLN A 498 6.16 -24.70 2.01
C GLN A 498 7.36 -24.33 1.14
N GLY A 499 7.17 -24.31 -0.18
CA GLY A 499 8.20 -23.90 -1.14
C GLY A 499 8.67 -22.46 -0.94
N TYR A 500 7.75 -21.54 -0.62
CA TYR A 500 8.07 -20.14 -0.30
C TYR A 500 8.73 -20.01 1.07
N ALA A 501 8.31 -20.76 2.09
CA ALA A 501 9.01 -20.82 3.38
C ALA A 501 10.46 -21.28 3.24
N GLU A 502 10.71 -22.27 2.39
CA GLU A 502 12.07 -22.74 2.08
C GLU A 502 12.88 -21.70 1.29
N LEU A 503 12.25 -20.89 0.42
CA LEU A 503 12.92 -19.78 -0.25
C LEU A 503 13.32 -18.68 0.74
N ASP A 504 12.45 -18.32 1.67
CA ASP A 504 12.75 -17.35 2.74
C ASP A 504 14.03 -17.76 3.48
N LYS A 505 14.03 -19.00 3.97
CA LYS A 505 15.20 -19.55 4.68
C LYS A 505 16.45 -19.58 3.79
N ALA A 506 16.34 -20.00 2.53
CA ALA A 506 17.47 -20.08 1.61
C ALA A 506 18.09 -18.71 1.31
N TYR A 507 17.29 -17.66 1.15
CA TYR A 507 17.78 -16.30 1.00
C TYR A 507 18.42 -15.78 2.30
N MET A 508 17.84 -16.07 3.46
CA MET A 508 18.41 -15.66 4.74
C MET A 508 19.68 -16.45 5.10
N GLU A 509 19.85 -17.70 4.68
CA GLU A 509 21.13 -18.43 4.76
C GLU A 509 22.24 -17.73 3.95
N GLN A 510 21.88 -17.03 2.87
CA GLN A 510 22.80 -16.18 2.10
C GLN A 510 22.93 -14.76 2.67
N ALA A 511 22.21 -14.45 3.74
CA ALA A 511 22.21 -13.13 4.39
C ALA A 511 22.04 -11.97 3.39
N VAL A 512 21.09 -12.10 2.45
CA VAL A 512 20.90 -11.11 1.38
C VAL A 512 20.35 -9.78 1.89
N TRP A 513 19.66 -9.81 3.04
CA TRP A 513 19.17 -8.67 3.81
C TRP A 513 19.63 -8.78 5.27
N ALA A 514 19.48 -7.70 6.01
CA ALA A 514 19.41 -7.72 7.46
C ALA A 514 18.02 -7.22 7.88
N PRO A 515 16.99 -8.10 7.89
CA PRO A 515 15.65 -7.74 8.34
C PRO A 515 15.65 -7.46 9.84
N TYR A 516 14.82 -6.49 10.27
CA TYR A 516 14.78 -6.13 11.69
C TYR A 516 13.38 -5.91 12.26
N GLY A 517 12.36 -5.69 11.45
CA GLY A 517 11.02 -5.45 11.98
C GLY A 517 9.91 -5.54 10.95
N ASN A 518 8.72 -5.84 11.46
CA ASN A 518 7.45 -5.71 10.76
C ASN A 518 6.69 -4.60 11.47
N GLU A 519 6.41 -3.48 10.79
CA GLU A 519 5.75 -2.33 11.38
C GLU A 519 4.27 -2.59 11.58
N GLN A 520 3.76 -2.20 12.75
CA GLN A 520 2.34 -2.19 13.06
C GLN A 520 1.75 -0.83 12.76
N TYR A 521 0.61 -0.82 12.10
CA TYR A 521 -0.22 0.36 11.98
C TYR A 521 -1.02 0.62 13.24
N SER A 522 -1.53 1.83 13.37
CA SER A 522 -2.36 2.18 14.51
C SER A 522 -3.78 2.55 14.09
N THR A 523 -4.77 2.06 14.83
CA THR A 523 -6.10 2.65 14.84
C THR A 523 -6.18 3.61 16.01
N PHE A 524 -6.22 4.92 15.75
CA PHE A 524 -6.43 5.96 16.74
C PHE A 524 -7.62 6.82 16.33
N LEU A 525 -8.71 6.73 17.07
CA LEU A 525 -9.99 7.34 16.74
C LEU A 525 -10.37 8.45 17.73
N SER A 526 -11.20 9.41 17.26
CA SER A 526 -11.86 10.39 18.12
C SER A 526 -12.86 9.70 19.06
N GLU A 527 -13.21 10.36 20.15
CA GLU A 527 -14.15 9.85 21.15
C GLU A 527 -15.54 9.57 20.58
N ARG A 528 -15.94 10.30 19.53
CA ARG A 528 -17.26 10.14 18.90
C ARG A 528 -17.39 8.90 18.01
N MET A 529 -16.27 8.28 17.65
CA MET A 529 -16.24 7.09 16.81
C MET A 529 -16.53 5.82 17.62
N ASP A 530 -17.23 4.88 17.00
CA ASP A 530 -17.44 3.53 17.55
C ASP A 530 -16.19 2.68 17.28
N PHE A 531 -15.30 2.63 18.27
CA PHE A 531 -14.02 1.95 18.15
C PHE A 531 -14.15 0.43 17.95
N ASP A 532 -15.19 -0.18 18.52
CA ASP A 532 -15.39 -1.64 18.43
C ASP A 532 -15.84 -2.08 17.05
N LYS A 533 -16.52 -1.21 16.29
CA LYS A 533 -16.93 -1.47 14.92
C LYS A 533 -15.80 -1.29 13.91
N SER A 534 -14.90 -0.32 14.16
CA SER A 534 -13.76 -0.09 13.28
C SER A 534 -12.80 -1.26 13.31
N TYR A 535 -12.28 -1.66 12.17
CA TYR A 535 -11.23 -2.67 12.10
C TYR A 535 -10.18 -2.33 11.05
N HIS A 536 -8.99 -2.81 11.33
CA HIS A 536 -7.85 -2.78 10.45
C HIS A 536 -7.88 -4.02 9.56
N ASP A 537 -7.67 -3.80 8.28
CA ASP A 537 -7.41 -4.83 7.28
C ASP A 537 -5.89 -5.02 7.14
N LEU A 538 -5.44 -6.24 6.91
CA LEU A 538 -3.99 -6.48 6.73
C LEU A 538 -3.41 -5.87 5.46
N LEU A 539 -4.26 -5.51 4.48
CA LEU A 539 -3.84 -5.02 3.17
C LEU A 539 -3.94 -3.51 3.06
N PHE A 540 -5.10 -2.96 3.47
CA PHE A 540 -5.48 -1.57 3.24
C PHE A 540 -5.59 -0.79 4.56
N ASN A 541 -4.81 -1.16 5.55
CA ASN A 541 -4.72 -0.55 6.86
C ASN A 541 -6.08 -0.38 7.57
N GLN A 542 -6.99 0.47 7.06
CA GLN A 542 -8.26 0.71 7.71
C GLN A 542 -9.42 0.61 6.70
N ASP A 543 -10.39 -0.23 7.00
CA ASP A 543 -11.61 -0.31 6.21
C ASP A 543 -12.58 0.82 6.59
N TYR A 544 -12.70 1.84 5.75
CA TYR A 544 -13.57 2.99 6.00
C TYR A 544 -15.05 2.64 6.04
N THR A 545 -15.45 1.51 5.43
CA THR A 545 -16.83 1.03 5.55
C THR A 545 -17.18 0.59 6.96
N SER A 546 -16.16 0.23 7.76
CA SER A 546 -16.33 -0.14 9.17
C SER A 546 -16.54 1.06 10.10
N PHE A 547 -16.18 2.26 9.67
CA PHE A 547 -16.31 3.46 10.50
C PHE A 547 -17.77 3.77 10.82
N ALA A 548 -18.05 4.01 12.09
CA ALA A 548 -19.37 4.39 12.59
C ALA A 548 -19.25 5.45 13.69
N ILE A 549 -20.21 6.34 13.76
CA ILE A 549 -20.36 7.30 14.86
C ILE A 549 -21.23 6.65 15.94
N LYS A 550 -20.90 6.89 17.23
CA LYS A 550 -21.66 6.40 18.40
C LYS A 550 -23.06 6.96 18.45
#